data_01f22cc0ef4e3213e4dd9eb5fcdaace1
#
_entry.id   01f22cc0ef4e3213e4dd9eb5fcdaace1
#
_cell.length_a   1.000
_cell.length_b   1.000
_cell.length_c   1.000
_cell.angle_alpha   90.00
_cell.angle_beta   90.00
_cell.angle_gamma   90.00
#
_symmetry.space_group_name_H-M   'P 1'
#
loop_
_entity.id
_entity.type
_entity.pdbx_description
1 polymer ?
#
loop_
_entity_poly.entity_id
_entity_poly.type
_entity_poly.pdbx_seq_one_letter_code
_entity_poly.pdbx_strand_id
1 'polypeptide(L)'
;MDLRIEDLYWLAGFLEGEGSFGRCGGTVQVIATQVQREPIDRIFSILKVGNISIFLRKEVTGNTYHRWCCYGEHAELLMKILYPIMSPRRKDQINQCLSWYATRPGKNYVKSGRKTCRKGLHRWIPENLGHKKNGVPFCIICDRENKNKWQRAKRANDRLILSNNN
;
A
#
# COMPACT_ATOMS: atom_id res chain seq x y z
N MET A 1 -7.16 6.94 -16.82
CA MET A 1 -7.24 5.48 -17.13
C MET A 1 -8.33 5.34 -18.17
N ASP A 2 -7.91 5.13 -19.38
CA ASP A 2 -8.83 5.00 -20.53
C ASP A 2 -9.06 3.49 -20.74
N LEU A 3 -10.19 2.99 -20.23
CA LEU A 3 -10.55 1.57 -20.28
C LEU A 3 -11.57 1.34 -21.39
N ARG A 4 -11.35 0.33 -22.24
CA ARG A 4 -12.39 -0.15 -23.16
C ARG A 4 -13.55 -0.73 -22.37
N ILE A 5 -14.73 -0.62 -22.89
CA ILE A 5 -15.96 -1.05 -22.20
C ILE A 5 -15.94 -2.56 -21.88
N GLU A 6 -15.41 -3.37 -22.80
CA GLU A 6 -15.29 -4.82 -22.60
C GLU A 6 -14.34 -5.17 -21.45
N ASP A 7 -13.22 -4.45 -21.35
CA ASP A 7 -12.24 -4.65 -20.28
C ASP A 7 -12.81 -4.20 -18.92
N LEU A 8 -13.61 -3.13 -18.90
CA LEU A 8 -14.29 -2.67 -17.70
C LEU A 8 -15.27 -3.71 -17.15
N TYR A 9 -16.13 -4.28 -18.01
CA TYR A 9 -17.09 -5.30 -17.58
C TYR A 9 -16.40 -6.60 -17.21
N TRP A 10 -15.33 -6.99 -17.91
CA TRP A 10 -14.55 -8.15 -17.53
C TRP A 10 -13.91 -7.97 -16.15
N LEU A 11 -13.28 -6.81 -15.89
CA LEU A 11 -12.72 -6.47 -14.58
C LEU A 11 -13.77 -6.49 -13.48
N ALA A 12 -14.94 -5.92 -13.73
CA ALA A 12 -16.04 -5.91 -12.77
C ALA A 12 -16.49 -7.33 -12.42
N GLY A 13 -16.75 -8.17 -13.42
CA GLY A 13 -17.17 -9.56 -13.20
C GLY A 13 -16.11 -10.38 -12.47
N PHE A 14 -14.84 -10.22 -12.86
CA PHE A 14 -13.73 -10.92 -12.20
C PHE A 14 -13.54 -10.46 -10.75
N LEU A 15 -13.52 -9.15 -10.51
CA LEU A 15 -13.33 -8.60 -9.18
C LEU A 15 -14.58 -8.72 -8.29
N GLU A 16 -15.76 -8.95 -8.86
CA GLU A 16 -16.96 -9.33 -8.10
C GLU A 16 -16.76 -10.68 -7.40
N GLY A 17 -16.24 -11.69 -8.11
CA GLY A 17 -15.99 -13.01 -7.58
C GLY A 17 -14.72 -13.08 -6.73
N GLU A 18 -13.59 -12.73 -7.32
CA GLU A 18 -12.24 -12.98 -6.83
C GLU A 18 -11.57 -11.76 -6.19
N GLY A 19 -12.19 -10.60 -6.31
CA GLY A 19 -11.63 -9.35 -5.79
C GLY A 19 -11.81 -9.19 -4.29
N SER A 20 -10.88 -8.46 -3.68
CA SER A 20 -10.98 -7.97 -2.31
C SER A 20 -10.72 -6.47 -2.29
N PHE A 21 -11.68 -5.73 -1.75
CA PHE A 21 -11.60 -4.29 -1.52
C PHE A 21 -11.37 -4.05 -0.03
N GLY A 22 -10.30 -3.39 0.34
CA GLY A 22 -9.91 -3.30 1.75
C GLY A 22 -8.98 -2.16 2.09
N ARG A 23 -8.52 -2.17 3.34
CA ARG A 23 -7.57 -1.22 3.93
C ARG A 23 -6.26 -1.94 4.24
N CYS A 24 -5.13 -1.30 3.99
CA CYS A 24 -3.81 -1.85 4.30
C CYS A 24 -2.83 -0.74 4.67
N GLY A 25 -2.16 -0.86 5.81
CA GLY A 25 -1.07 0.04 6.19
C GLY A 25 -1.41 1.53 6.14
N GLY A 26 -2.66 1.91 6.37
CA GLY A 26 -3.11 3.30 6.29
C GLY A 26 -3.47 3.75 4.87
N THR A 27 -3.71 2.86 3.94
CA THR A 27 -4.21 3.14 2.59
C THR A 27 -5.32 2.17 2.20
N VAL A 28 -6.00 2.41 1.09
CA VAL A 28 -6.92 1.45 0.48
C VAL A 28 -6.18 0.56 -0.50
N GLN A 29 -6.71 -0.64 -0.71
CA GLN A 29 -6.15 -1.62 -1.64
C GLN A 29 -7.26 -2.35 -2.39
N VAL A 30 -6.94 -2.80 -3.60
CA VAL A 30 -7.70 -3.80 -4.34
C VAL A 30 -6.76 -4.97 -4.61
N ILE A 31 -7.23 -6.18 -4.31
CA ILE A 31 -6.45 -7.42 -4.47
C ILE A 31 -7.30 -8.40 -5.28
N ALA A 32 -6.65 -9.15 -6.15
CA ALA A 32 -7.17 -10.36 -6.76
C ALA A 32 -6.15 -11.49 -6.60
N THR A 33 -6.62 -12.70 -6.31
CA THR A 33 -5.75 -13.87 -6.10
C THR A 33 -6.32 -15.06 -6.83
N GLN A 34 -5.48 -15.75 -7.62
CA GLN A 34 -5.85 -16.94 -8.39
C GLN A 34 -4.73 -17.96 -8.42
N VAL A 35 -5.11 -19.25 -8.63
CA VAL A 35 -4.15 -20.33 -8.93
C VAL A 35 -3.64 -20.18 -10.36
N GLN A 36 -4.55 -19.92 -11.32
CA GLN A 36 -4.17 -19.63 -12.71
C GLN A 36 -3.58 -18.23 -12.79
N ARG A 37 -2.52 -18.13 -13.57
CA ARG A 37 -1.79 -16.88 -13.77
C ARG A 37 -2.46 -15.93 -14.76
N GLU A 38 -3.09 -16.47 -15.79
CA GLU A 38 -3.61 -15.73 -16.93
C GLU A 38 -4.61 -14.62 -16.54
N PRO A 39 -5.59 -14.84 -15.62
CA PRO A 39 -6.49 -13.77 -15.20
C PRO A 39 -5.76 -12.64 -14.47
N ILE A 40 -4.70 -12.96 -13.73
CA ILE A 40 -3.88 -11.98 -13.01
C ILE A 40 -3.04 -11.15 -13.98
N ASP A 41 -2.41 -11.78 -14.97
CA ASP A 41 -1.67 -11.08 -16.03
C ASP A 41 -2.63 -10.19 -16.86
N ARG A 42 -3.88 -10.65 -17.11
CA ARG A 42 -4.89 -9.86 -17.81
C ARG A 42 -5.28 -8.60 -17.05
N ILE A 43 -5.50 -8.67 -15.70
CA ILE A 43 -5.74 -7.47 -14.88
C ILE A 43 -4.60 -6.48 -15.08
N PHE A 44 -3.36 -6.94 -14.97
CA PHE A 44 -2.20 -6.07 -15.09
C PHE A 44 -2.07 -5.47 -16.48
N SER A 45 -2.37 -6.24 -17.54
CA SER A 45 -2.33 -5.76 -18.93
C SER A 45 -3.37 -4.66 -19.21
N ILE A 46 -4.54 -4.77 -18.60
CA ILE A 46 -5.63 -3.79 -18.72
C ILE A 46 -5.31 -2.51 -17.94
N LEU A 47 -4.95 -2.67 -16.67
CA LEU A 47 -4.80 -1.54 -15.75
C LEU A 47 -3.42 -0.87 -15.82
N LYS A 48 -2.38 -1.63 -16.17
CA LYS A 48 -0.96 -1.22 -16.23
C LYS A 48 -0.47 -0.58 -14.91
N VAL A 49 -1.13 -0.91 -13.80
CA VAL A 49 -0.80 -0.47 -12.44
C VAL A 49 -0.88 -1.64 -11.47
N GLY A 50 -0.23 -1.49 -10.31
CA GLY A 50 -0.20 -2.53 -9.29
C GLY A 50 1.04 -3.42 -9.39
N ASN A 51 1.04 -4.48 -8.58
CA ASN A 51 2.14 -5.44 -8.51
C ASN A 51 1.58 -6.86 -8.58
N ILE A 52 2.30 -7.74 -9.27
CA ILE A 52 2.03 -9.18 -9.27
C ILE A 52 3.04 -9.84 -8.33
N SER A 53 2.55 -10.70 -7.44
CA SER A 53 3.36 -11.53 -6.55
C SER A 53 2.90 -12.98 -6.61
N ILE A 54 3.83 -13.89 -6.30
CA ILE A 54 3.58 -15.33 -6.26
C ILE A 54 3.82 -15.78 -4.82
N PHE A 55 2.93 -16.62 -4.30
CA PHE A 55 3.12 -17.24 -3.00
C PHE A 55 2.56 -18.67 -2.98
N LEU A 56 3.19 -19.50 -2.17
CA LEU A 56 2.83 -20.90 -1.97
C LEU A 56 2.07 -21.05 -0.65
N ARG A 57 0.87 -21.63 -0.66
CA ARG A 57 0.13 -22.04 0.54
C ARG A 57 0.37 -23.52 0.82
N LYS A 58 1.54 -23.86 1.37
CA LYS A 58 1.94 -25.24 1.66
C LYS A 58 0.99 -25.96 2.64
N GLU A 59 0.53 -25.24 3.66
CA GLU A 59 -0.21 -25.82 4.79
C GLU A 59 -1.69 -26.10 4.51
N VAL A 60 -2.26 -25.47 3.46
CA VAL A 60 -3.71 -25.56 3.19
C VAL A 60 -4.01 -26.35 1.92
N THR A 61 -3.34 -26.06 0.81
CA THR A 61 -3.68 -26.64 -0.50
C THR A 61 -2.48 -27.15 -1.28
N GLY A 62 -1.25 -26.81 -0.88
CA GLY A 62 -0.03 -27.08 -1.68
C GLY A 62 0.07 -26.30 -2.99
N ASN A 63 -0.91 -25.45 -3.30
CA ASN A 63 -0.98 -24.74 -4.57
C ASN A 63 -0.16 -23.44 -4.55
N THR A 64 0.38 -23.11 -5.70
CA THR A 64 0.95 -21.79 -5.99
C THR A 64 -0.16 -20.82 -6.37
N TYR A 65 -0.16 -19.66 -5.74
CA TYR A 65 -1.13 -18.59 -6.00
C TYR A 65 -0.44 -17.38 -6.63
N HIS A 66 -1.12 -16.81 -7.61
CA HIS A 66 -0.76 -15.53 -8.22
C HIS A 66 -1.65 -14.45 -7.64
N ARG A 67 -1.07 -13.34 -7.21
CA ARG A 67 -1.80 -12.21 -6.63
C ARG A 67 -1.43 -10.94 -7.37
N TRP A 68 -2.44 -10.23 -7.84
CA TRP A 68 -2.33 -8.84 -8.22
C TRP A 68 -2.86 -7.95 -7.10
N CYS A 69 -2.19 -6.81 -6.86
CA CYS A 69 -2.66 -5.81 -5.91
C CYS A 69 -2.29 -4.40 -6.36
N CYS A 70 -3.17 -3.44 -6.10
CA CYS A 70 -2.89 -2.02 -6.20
C CYS A 70 -3.31 -1.29 -4.92
N TYR A 71 -2.72 -0.12 -4.68
CA TYR A 71 -2.85 0.63 -3.43
C TYR A 71 -3.07 2.11 -3.69
N GLY A 72 -3.55 2.81 -2.66
CA GLY A 72 -3.62 4.28 -2.64
C GLY A 72 -4.51 4.86 -3.69
N GLU A 73 -4.04 5.88 -4.40
CA GLU A 73 -4.80 6.61 -5.42
C GLU A 73 -5.26 5.72 -6.58
N HIS A 74 -4.45 4.73 -6.97
CA HIS A 74 -4.84 3.78 -8.02
C HIS A 74 -5.99 2.86 -7.56
N ALA A 75 -5.94 2.38 -6.32
CA ALA A 75 -7.02 1.58 -5.76
C ALA A 75 -8.30 2.41 -5.56
N GLU A 76 -8.17 3.65 -5.09
CA GLU A 76 -9.28 4.59 -4.96
C GLU A 76 -9.96 4.86 -6.31
N LEU A 77 -9.16 5.14 -7.35
CA LEU A 77 -9.68 5.39 -8.69
C LEU A 77 -10.40 4.16 -9.27
N LEU A 78 -9.79 2.98 -9.14
CA LEU A 78 -10.39 1.73 -9.60
C LEU A 78 -11.70 1.43 -8.87
N MET A 79 -11.75 1.61 -7.54
CA MET A 79 -12.97 1.47 -6.76
C MET A 79 -14.09 2.38 -7.25
N LYS A 80 -13.78 3.65 -7.56
CA LYS A 80 -14.75 4.62 -8.07
C LYS A 80 -15.27 4.25 -9.46
N ILE A 81 -14.39 3.76 -10.35
CA ILE A 81 -14.76 3.33 -11.71
C ILE A 81 -15.67 2.11 -11.67
N LEU A 82 -15.36 1.13 -10.81
CA LEU A 82 -16.12 -0.11 -10.69
C LEU A 82 -17.44 0.07 -9.92
N TYR A 83 -17.51 1.01 -9.00
CA TYR A 83 -18.65 1.17 -8.09
C TYR A 83 -20.03 1.11 -8.76
N PRO A 84 -20.31 1.79 -9.88
CA PRO A 84 -21.65 1.80 -10.49
C PRO A 84 -22.15 0.41 -10.89
N ILE A 85 -21.23 -0.47 -11.30
CA ILE A 85 -21.52 -1.77 -11.92
C ILE A 85 -21.31 -2.98 -10.99
N MET A 86 -20.90 -2.75 -9.74
CA MET A 86 -20.72 -3.80 -8.73
C MET A 86 -22.03 -4.14 -8.01
N SER A 87 -22.09 -5.34 -7.41
CA SER A 87 -23.22 -5.76 -6.57
C SER A 87 -23.37 -4.88 -5.31
N PRO A 88 -24.56 -4.88 -4.67
CA PRO A 88 -24.77 -4.15 -3.43
C PRO A 88 -23.71 -4.46 -2.37
N ARG A 89 -23.38 -5.73 -2.17
CA ARG A 89 -22.35 -6.17 -1.22
C ARG A 89 -20.98 -5.54 -1.49
N ARG A 90 -20.57 -5.48 -2.75
CA ARG A 90 -19.29 -4.87 -3.16
C ARG A 90 -19.34 -3.36 -3.06
N LYS A 91 -20.47 -2.74 -3.40
CA LYS A 91 -20.69 -1.30 -3.21
C LYS A 91 -20.51 -0.90 -1.75
N ASP A 92 -21.03 -1.67 -0.81
CA ASP A 92 -20.87 -1.41 0.64
C ASP A 92 -19.39 -1.50 1.06
N GLN A 93 -18.66 -2.53 0.61
CA GLN A 93 -17.22 -2.66 0.87
C GLN A 93 -16.43 -1.47 0.31
N ILE A 94 -16.71 -1.09 -0.94
CA ILE A 94 -16.06 0.05 -1.59
C ILE A 94 -16.38 1.35 -0.83
N ASN A 95 -17.65 1.59 -0.48
CA ASN A 95 -18.05 2.77 0.28
C ASN A 95 -17.33 2.88 1.62
N GLN A 96 -17.25 1.79 2.38
CA GLN A 96 -16.51 1.74 3.64
C GLN A 96 -15.02 2.08 3.44
N CYS A 97 -14.40 1.59 2.38
CA CYS A 97 -13.02 1.90 2.04
C CYS A 97 -12.83 3.35 1.66
N LEU A 98 -13.67 3.87 0.75
CA LEU A 98 -13.57 5.23 0.24
C LEU A 98 -13.87 6.28 1.31
N SER A 99 -14.92 6.08 2.13
CA SER A 99 -15.27 6.98 3.23
C SER A 99 -14.13 7.05 4.26
N TRP A 100 -13.60 5.91 4.67
CA TRP A 100 -12.45 5.88 5.56
C TRP A 100 -11.22 6.53 4.94
N TYR A 101 -10.94 6.27 3.66
CA TYR A 101 -9.79 6.84 2.98
C TYR A 101 -9.89 8.35 2.81
N ALA A 102 -11.11 8.89 2.63
CA ALA A 102 -11.36 10.33 2.54
C ALA A 102 -11.10 11.06 3.87
N THR A 103 -11.52 10.44 4.98
CA THR A 103 -11.43 11.05 6.33
C THR A 103 -10.09 10.80 7.03
N ARG A 104 -9.23 9.91 6.47
CA ARG A 104 -8.00 9.54 7.15
C ARG A 104 -7.03 10.73 7.27
N PRO A 105 -6.41 10.89 8.46
CA PRO A 105 -5.31 11.83 8.63
C PRO A 105 -4.16 11.47 7.69
N GLY A 106 -3.76 12.38 6.81
CA GLY A 106 -2.60 12.19 5.94
C GLY A 106 -2.88 11.89 4.46
N LYS A 107 -4.15 11.74 4.02
CA LYS A 107 -4.46 11.71 2.58
C LYS A 107 -3.99 13.00 1.87
N ASN A 108 -4.04 14.11 2.56
CA ASN A 108 -3.53 15.41 2.10
C ASN A 108 -2.08 15.69 2.53
N TYR A 109 -1.35 14.66 2.95
CA TYR A 109 -0.02 14.80 3.55
C TYR A 109 1.00 15.45 2.60
N VAL A 110 0.86 15.24 1.31
CA VAL A 110 1.78 15.78 0.30
C VAL A 110 1.34 17.15 -0.21
N LYS A 111 0.04 17.50 -0.08
CA LYS A 111 -0.53 18.76 -0.62
C LYS A 111 -0.79 19.85 0.42
N SER A 112 -0.92 19.51 1.70
CA SER A 112 -1.09 20.53 2.74
C SER A 112 0.28 20.88 3.31
N GLY A 113 0.70 22.14 3.17
CA GLY A 113 1.95 22.67 3.70
C GLY A 113 2.13 22.34 5.18
N ARG A 114 2.66 21.17 5.48
CA ARG A 114 3.00 20.79 6.85
C ARG A 114 4.00 21.77 7.39
N LYS A 115 3.64 22.39 8.48
CA LYS A 115 4.55 23.28 9.21
C LYS A 115 5.57 22.51 10.06
N THR A 116 5.30 21.21 10.35
CA THR A 116 6.14 20.37 11.20
C THR A 116 6.29 18.94 10.70
N CYS A 117 7.31 18.22 11.16
CA CYS A 117 7.54 16.81 10.86
C CYS A 117 6.43 15.91 11.45
N ARG A 118 6.43 14.60 11.09
CA ARG A 118 5.41 13.63 11.54
C ARG A 118 5.29 13.52 13.06
N LYS A 119 6.38 13.76 13.80
CA LYS A 119 6.36 13.78 15.28
C LYS A 119 5.89 15.12 15.85
N GLY A 120 5.63 16.15 15.03
CA GLY A 120 5.25 17.48 15.47
C GLY A 120 6.40 18.33 16.04
N LEU A 121 7.62 17.77 16.16
CA LEU A 121 8.74 18.33 16.92
C LEU A 121 9.60 19.33 16.12
N HIS A 122 9.71 19.18 14.80
CA HIS A 122 10.62 19.97 13.98
C HIS A 122 9.87 20.67 12.85
N ARG A 123 10.18 21.94 12.61
CA ARG A 123 9.61 22.70 11.49
C ARG A 123 9.97 22.06 10.15
N TRP A 124 9.02 22.04 9.22
CA TRP A 124 9.14 21.51 7.87
C TRP A 124 9.68 22.59 6.94
N ILE A 125 10.95 22.93 7.15
CA ILE A 125 11.71 23.94 6.41
C ILE A 125 12.83 23.26 5.62
N PRO A 126 13.38 23.88 4.57
CA PRO A 126 14.42 23.27 3.72
C PRO A 126 15.58 22.65 4.49
N GLU A 127 16.02 23.28 5.56
CA GLU A 127 17.16 22.83 6.38
C GLU A 127 16.87 21.52 7.12
N ASN A 128 15.59 21.25 7.42
CA ASN A 128 15.14 20.06 8.12
C ASN A 128 14.56 18.99 7.20
N LEU A 129 14.53 19.24 5.88
CA LEU A 129 13.87 18.42 4.90
C LEU A 129 14.89 17.68 4.04
N GLY A 130 14.90 16.36 4.13
CA GLY A 130 15.61 15.48 3.21
C GLY A 130 14.65 14.77 2.27
N HIS A 131 15.17 14.23 1.18
CA HIS A 131 14.40 13.40 0.24
C HIS A 131 15.07 12.03 0.07
N LYS A 132 14.28 10.98 0.13
CA LYS A 132 14.74 9.62 -0.18
C LYS A 132 14.97 9.48 -1.70
N LYS A 133 15.63 8.41 -2.12
CA LYS A 133 15.86 8.12 -3.56
C LYS A 133 14.58 8.09 -4.41
N ASN A 134 13.44 7.75 -3.80
CA ASN A 134 12.12 7.76 -4.43
C ASN A 134 11.35 9.08 -4.29
N GLY A 135 12.02 10.17 -3.94
CA GLY A 135 11.43 11.51 -3.80
C GLY A 135 10.62 11.75 -2.52
N VAL A 136 10.44 10.74 -1.67
CA VAL A 136 9.64 10.89 -0.43
C VAL A 136 10.37 11.78 0.57
N PRO A 137 9.75 12.89 1.04
CA PRO A 137 10.37 13.79 2.00
C PRO A 137 10.43 13.16 3.41
N PHE A 138 11.50 13.44 4.13
CA PHE A 138 11.69 13.03 5.52
C PHE A 138 12.34 14.13 6.37
N CYS A 139 12.15 14.08 7.68
CA CYS A 139 12.80 14.99 8.61
C CYS A 139 14.23 14.53 8.92
N ILE A 140 15.22 15.32 8.53
CA ILE A 140 16.65 15.01 8.72
C ILE A 140 16.98 14.85 10.21
N ILE A 141 16.41 15.70 11.09
CA ILE A 141 16.67 15.65 12.52
C ILE A 141 16.13 14.35 13.12
N CYS A 142 14.87 14.00 12.83
CA CYS A 142 14.28 12.73 13.31
C CYS A 142 15.02 11.50 12.77
N ASP A 143 15.49 11.54 11.53
CA ASP A 143 16.25 10.44 10.93
C ASP A 143 17.60 10.26 11.61
N ARG A 144 18.30 11.37 11.90
CA ARG A 144 19.57 11.36 12.67
C ARG A 144 19.38 10.81 14.08
N GLU A 145 18.35 11.26 14.79
CA GLU A 145 18.01 10.76 16.13
C GLU A 145 17.75 9.24 16.12
N ASN A 146 16.96 8.76 15.16
CA ASN A 146 16.66 7.34 15.03
C ASN A 146 17.91 6.52 14.70
N LYS A 147 18.79 7.00 13.81
CA LYS A 147 20.08 6.35 13.50
C LYS A 147 20.99 6.30 14.73
N ASN A 148 21.09 7.38 15.48
CA ASN A 148 21.90 7.43 16.70
C ASN A 148 21.34 6.46 17.77
N LYS A 149 20.03 6.42 17.96
CA LYS A 149 19.37 5.47 18.86
C LYS A 149 19.65 4.02 18.46
N TRP A 150 19.53 3.70 17.19
CA TRP A 150 19.81 2.37 16.66
C TRP A 150 21.28 1.98 16.85
N GLN A 151 22.24 2.88 16.57
CA GLN A 151 23.66 2.64 16.77
C GLN A 151 24.01 2.40 18.25
N ARG A 152 23.41 3.16 19.17
CA ARG A 152 23.60 2.96 20.62
C ARG A 152 23.07 1.59 21.05
N ALA A 153 21.87 1.20 20.58
CA ALA A 153 21.29 -0.10 20.89
C ALA A 153 22.16 -1.25 20.32
N LYS A 154 22.66 -1.10 19.09
CA LYS A 154 23.57 -2.08 18.49
C LYS A 154 24.85 -2.24 19.31
N ARG A 155 25.53 -1.13 19.67
CA ARG A 155 26.75 -1.18 20.49
C ARG A 155 26.51 -1.80 21.87
N ALA A 156 25.34 -1.56 22.49
CA ALA A 156 24.98 -2.19 23.76
C ALA A 156 24.81 -3.70 23.62
N ASN A 157 24.14 -4.15 22.53
CA ASN A 157 23.96 -5.57 22.25
C ASN A 157 25.31 -6.27 21.94
N ASP A 158 26.17 -5.65 21.15
CA ASP A 158 27.51 -6.18 20.83
C ASP A 158 28.36 -6.37 22.08
N ARG A 159 28.29 -5.43 23.06
CA ARG A 159 28.97 -5.57 24.36
C ARG A 159 28.44 -6.72 25.21
N LEU A 160 27.11 -6.94 25.22
CA LEU A 160 26.49 -8.06 25.93
C LEU A 160 26.92 -9.41 25.35
N ILE A 161 27.00 -9.50 24.02
CA ILE A 161 27.48 -10.72 23.37
C ILE A 161 28.94 -11.02 23.73
N LEU A 162 29.80 -10.01 23.75
CA LEU A 162 31.22 -10.16 24.13
C LEU A 162 31.41 -10.53 25.61
N SER A 163 30.55 -10.02 26.51
CA SER A 163 30.62 -10.35 27.94
C SER A 163 30.11 -11.75 28.29
N ASN A 164 29.26 -12.34 27.45
CA ASN A 164 28.74 -13.70 27.65
C ASN A 164 29.65 -14.81 27.06
N ASN A 165 30.66 -14.42 26.29
CA ASN A 165 31.60 -15.36 25.64
C ASN A 165 32.98 -15.43 26.37
N ASN A 166 33.13 -14.75 27.50
CA ASN A 166 34.26 -14.81 28.43
C ASN A 166 33.81 -15.47 29.75
#